data_7b608566df8cb4948781b92f6f0cceba
#
_entry.id   7b608566df8cb4948781b92f6f0cceba
#
_cell.length_a   1.000
_cell.length_b   1.000
_cell.length_c   1.000
_cell.angle_alpha   90.00
_cell.angle_beta   90.00
_cell.angle_gamma   90.00
#
_symmetry.space_group_name_H-M   'P 1'
#
loop_
_entity.id
_entity.type
_entity.pdbx_description
1 polymer ?
#
loop_
_entity_poly.entity_id
_entity_poly.type
_entity_poly.pdbx_seq_one_letter_code
_entity_poly.pdbx_strand_id
1 'polypeptide(L)'
;MREPTAHRKARILCALILFSVVSGCATESHQAVQVEHTASSAVPYRGARNAIAVGKFDNRSTYLRGLFSDGVDRLGGQAKTILVGHLQETGRFNVLERENMEENAREAKLSGKQQTLQGADFTITGDVVEFGRKETGDAQLFGILGEGKKQAAYSKVTLNVVNVLTSQVVYSASGAGEYALSNREVLGFGGTASYDSTLNGKVLDLAIREAVDNLVQGMENGSWSPRASR
;
A
#
# COMPACT_ATOMS: atom_id res chain seq x y z
N MET A 1 51.44 -26.79 -55.08
CA MET A 1 51.63 -26.05 -53.83
C MET A 1 50.87 -24.73 -53.89
N ARG A 2 49.67 -24.67 -53.44
CA ARG A 2 48.90 -23.41 -53.11
C ARG A 2 47.50 -23.77 -52.65
N GLU A 3 47.26 -23.99 -51.38
CA GLU A 3 45.94 -23.72 -50.77
C GLU A 3 46.09 -23.59 -49.24
N PRO A 4 46.17 -22.35 -48.75
CA PRO A 4 45.65 -22.14 -47.38
C PRO A 4 44.80 -20.88 -47.23
N THR A 5 44.36 -20.20 -48.31
CA THR A 5 43.68 -18.91 -48.17
C THR A 5 42.17 -19.00 -47.96
N ALA A 6 41.52 -20.07 -48.37
CA ALA A 6 40.07 -20.25 -48.23
C ALA A 6 39.64 -20.51 -46.76
N HIS A 7 40.34 -21.35 -46.06
CA HIS A 7 40.03 -21.67 -44.65
C HIS A 7 40.30 -20.50 -43.67
N ARG A 8 41.25 -19.62 -44.05
CA ARG A 8 41.55 -18.44 -43.22
C ARG A 8 40.47 -17.36 -43.36
N LYS A 9 39.95 -17.19 -44.59
CA LYS A 9 38.80 -16.26 -44.85
C LYS A 9 37.52 -16.77 -44.22
N ALA A 10 37.23 -18.07 -44.24
CA ALA A 10 36.07 -18.67 -43.58
C ALA A 10 36.11 -18.52 -42.05
N ARG A 11 37.29 -18.70 -41.43
CA ARG A 11 37.45 -18.49 -39.98
C ARG A 11 37.27 -17.04 -39.56
N ILE A 12 37.73 -16.08 -40.35
CA ILE A 12 37.56 -14.65 -40.09
C ILE A 12 36.09 -14.25 -40.26
N LEU A 13 35.39 -14.81 -41.25
CA LEU A 13 33.95 -14.55 -41.46
C LEU A 13 33.10 -15.13 -40.33
N CYS A 14 33.38 -16.33 -39.85
CA CYS A 14 32.70 -16.92 -38.68
C CYS A 14 32.97 -16.13 -37.38
N ALA A 15 34.18 -15.63 -37.16
CA ALA A 15 34.52 -14.81 -35.99
C ALA A 15 33.81 -13.44 -36.04
N LEU A 16 33.63 -12.83 -37.19
CA LEU A 16 32.88 -11.58 -37.38
C LEU A 16 31.38 -11.76 -37.16
N ILE A 17 30.80 -12.90 -37.55
CA ILE A 17 29.38 -13.23 -37.33
C ILE A 17 29.12 -13.52 -35.87
N LEU A 18 30.06 -14.17 -35.16
CA LEU A 18 29.92 -14.43 -33.72
C LEU A 18 30.00 -13.14 -32.84
N PHE A 19 30.70 -12.11 -33.34
CA PHE A 19 30.85 -10.84 -32.59
C PHE A 19 29.66 -9.90 -32.73
N SER A 20 28.81 -10.08 -33.77
CA SER A 20 27.63 -9.25 -34.00
C SER A 20 26.38 -9.65 -33.21
N VAL A 21 26.41 -10.76 -32.47
CA VAL A 21 25.24 -11.26 -31.67
C VAL A 21 25.19 -10.73 -30.24
N VAL A 22 26.19 -9.95 -29.80
CA VAL A 22 26.32 -9.50 -28.41
C VAL A 22 25.80 -8.05 -28.20
N SER A 23 25.17 -7.42 -29.20
CA SER A 23 24.50 -6.12 -29.00
C SER A 23 23.14 -6.34 -28.33
N GLY A 24 23.13 -6.79 -27.11
CA GLY A 24 21.96 -6.78 -26.26
C GLY A 24 21.59 -5.33 -25.92
N CYS A 25 20.65 -4.73 -26.65
CA CYS A 25 20.04 -3.48 -26.23
C CYS A 25 19.24 -3.74 -24.96
N ALA A 26 19.71 -3.28 -23.82
CA ALA A 26 18.90 -3.19 -22.62
C ALA A 26 17.80 -2.15 -22.90
N THR A 27 16.54 -2.59 -22.91
CA THR A 27 15.39 -1.68 -23.01
C THR A 27 14.96 -1.34 -21.61
N GLU A 28 15.15 -0.09 -21.21
CA GLU A 28 14.60 0.43 -19.97
C GLU A 28 13.17 0.90 -20.22
N SER A 29 12.21 0.45 -19.42
CA SER A 29 10.84 0.92 -19.47
C SER A 29 10.41 1.39 -18.09
N HIS A 30 9.76 2.54 -18.03
CA HIS A 30 9.15 3.07 -16.80
C HIS A 30 7.71 3.47 -17.10
N GLN A 31 6.84 3.25 -16.13
CA GLN A 31 5.43 3.61 -16.19
C GLN A 31 4.99 4.16 -14.84
N ALA A 32 4.32 5.32 -14.85
CA ALA A 32 3.63 5.80 -13.67
C ALA A 32 2.42 4.90 -13.36
N VAL A 33 2.38 4.35 -12.17
CA VAL A 33 1.23 3.58 -11.70
C VAL A 33 0.26 4.54 -11.02
N GLN A 34 -1.01 4.55 -11.46
CA GLN A 34 -2.02 5.36 -10.80
C GLN A 34 -2.32 4.79 -9.41
N VAL A 35 -2.33 5.67 -8.42
CA VAL A 35 -2.77 5.35 -7.07
C VAL A 35 -4.29 5.31 -7.06
N GLU A 36 -4.87 4.27 -6.48
CA GLU A 36 -6.31 4.18 -6.33
C GLU A 36 -6.79 5.10 -5.21
N HIS A 37 -7.93 5.74 -5.41
CA HIS A 37 -8.51 6.72 -4.50
C HIS A 37 -9.75 6.16 -3.79
N THR A 38 -10.13 6.77 -2.66
CA THR A 38 -11.39 6.48 -1.98
C THR A 38 -12.58 6.83 -2.87
N ALA A 39 -13.66 6.05 -2.82
CA ALA A 39 -14.89 6.36 -3.58
C ALA A 39 -15.47 7.70 -3.14
N SER A 40 -15.35 8.02 -1.86
CA SER A 40 -15.79 9.30 -1.29
C SER A 40 -15.04 10.52 -1.84
N SER A 41 -13.80 10.37 -2.33
CA SER A 41 -13.05 11.47 -2.94
C SER A 41 -13.61 11.91 -4.29
N ALA A 42 -14.30 11.02 -5.01
CA ALA A 42 -14.93 11.32 -6.29
C ALA A 42 -16.13 12.28 -6.17
N VAL A 43 -16.69 12.43 -4.95
CA VAL A 43 -17.83 13.31 -4.68
C VAL A 43 -17.34 14.59 -4.00
N PRO A 44 -17.40 15.77 -4.67
CA PRO A 44 -16.94 17.01 -4.07
C PRO A 44 -17.71 17.35 -2.79
N TYR A 45 -16.99 17.49 -1.69
CA TYR A 45 -17.55 17.89 -0.41
C TYR A 45 -17.57 19.42 -0.27
N ARG A 46 -18.75 20.00 0.01
CA ARG A 46 -18.94 21.43 0.20
C ARG A 46 -19.19 21.83 1.65
N GLY A 47 -19.20 20.87 2.57
CA GLY A 47 -19.38 21.12 3.99
C GLY A 47 -18.13 21.67 4.68
N ALA A 48 -18.26 22.02 5.95
CA ALA A 48 -17.11 22.41 6.77
C ALA A 48 -16.22 21.19 7.02
N ARG A 49 -14.92 21.35 6.77
CA ARG A 49 -13.93 20.30 7.08
C ARG A 49 -13.66 20.29 8.58
N ASN A 50 -13.75 19.12 9.16
CA ASN A 50 -13.55 18.95 10.59
C ASN A 50 -12.09 18.60 10.91
N ALA A 51 -11.55 19.23 11.95
CA ALA A 51 -10.20 18.96 12.41
C ALA A 51 -10.16 17.62 13.17
N ILE A 52 -9.35 16.70 12.66
CA ILE A 52 -9.13 15.40 13.27
C ILE A 52 -7.63 15.13 13.42
N ALA A 53 -7.26 14.37 14.44
CA ALA A 53 -5.91 13.84 14.56
C ALA A 53 -5.92 12.33 14.30
N VAL A 54 -4.85 11.80 13.73
CA VAL A 54 -4.65 10.35 13.63
C VAL A 54 -3.80 9.91 14.79
N GLY A 55 -4.38 9.04 15.60
CA GLY A 55 -3.73 8.47 16.77
C GLY A 55 -2.92 7.23 16.46
N LYS A 56 -2.92 6.29 17.38
CA LYS A 56 -2.20 5.03 17.26
C LYS A 56 -2.85 4.13 16.22
N PHE A 57 -2.02 3.45 15.43
CA PHE A 57 -2.42 2.41 14.51
C PHE A 57 -1.56 1.18 14.78
N ASP A 58 -2.17 0.08 15.22
CA ASP A 58 -1.46 -1.10 15.67
C ASP A 58 -1.72 -2.31 14.77
N ASN A 59 -0.69 -3.14 14.60
CA ASN A 59 -0.87 -4.47 14.04
C ASN A 59 -1.31 -5.44 15.14
N ARG A 60 -2.59 -5.82 15.14
CA ARG A 60 -3.16 -6.84 16.04
C ARG A 60 -3.17 -8.23 15.42
N SER A 61 -2.89 -8.35 14.12
CA SER A 61 -2.80 -9.64 13.45
C SER A 61 -1.59 -10.44 13.94
N THR A 62 -1.56 -11.73 13.62
CA THR A 62 -0.39 -12.58 13.90
C THR A 62 0.75 -12.41 12.89
N TYR A 63 0.51 -11.71 11.79
CA TYR A 63 1.46 -11.52 10.72
C TYR A 63 2.63 -10.63 11.13
N LEU A 64 3.84 -11.08 10.88
CA LEU A 64 5.11 -10.43 11.23
C LEU A 64 5.31 -10.16 12.73
N ARG A 65 4.49 -10.73 13.62
CA ARG A 65 4.71 -10.63 15.06
C ARG A 65 5.98 -11.38 15.45
N GLY A 66 6.88 -10.67 16.11
CA GLY A 66 8.12 -11.27 16.61
C GLY A 66 9.19 -11.57 15.57
N LEU A 67 8.97 -11.27 14.27
CA LEU A 67 10.00 -11.42 13.23
C LEU A 67 11.11 -10.37 13.32
N PHE A 68 10.82 -9.22 13.94
CA PHE A 68 11.78 -8.15 14.13
C PHE A 68 12.02 -7.94 15.63
N SER A 69 13.25 -8.09 16.05
CA SER A 69 13.66 -7.96 17.46
C SER A 69 13.69 -6.51 17.95
N ASP A 70 13.50 -5.53 17.06
CA ASP A 70 13.52 -4.10 17.37
C ASP A 70 12.20 -3.57 17.96
N GLY A 71 11.15 -4.39 18.03
CA GLY A 71 9.84 -4.00 18.56
C GLY A 71 9.08 -2.98 17.73
N VAL A 72 9.55 -2.65 16.51
CA VAL A 72 8.90 -1.66 15.63
C VAL A 72 7.73 -2.28 14.88
N ASP A 73 6.54 -1.72 15.05
CA ASP A 73 5.35 -2.09 14.27
C ASP A 73 5.37 -1.43 12.88
N ARG A 74 6.06 -2.07 11.93
CA ARG A 74 6.17 -1.56 10.56
C ARG A 74 4.85 -1.59 9.81
N LEU A 75 4.01 -2.60 10.06
CA LEU A 75 2.71 -2.72 9.41
C LEU A 75 1.73 -1.66 9.91
N GLY A 76 1.68 -1.43 11.22
CA GLY A 76 0.88 -0.36 11.82
C GLY A 76 1.36 1.03 11.37
N GLY A 77 2.67 1.26 11.31
CA GLY A 77 3.23 2.51 10.80
C GLY A 77 2.87 2.77 9.32
N GLN A 78 2.98 1.75 8.47
CA GLN A 78 2.56 1.84 7.07
C GLN A 78 1.06 2.12 6.95
N ALA A 79 0.23 1.41 7.72
CA ALA A 79 -1.21 1.59 7.76
C ALA A 79 -1.60 3.02 8.16
N LYS A 80 -0.93 3.60 9.14
CA LYS A 80 -1.15 4.98 9.57
C LYS A 80 -0.87 5.98 8.45
N THR A 81 0.23 5.82 7.73
CA THR A 81 0.59 6.69 6.60
C THR A 81 -0.48 6.64 5.50
N ILE A 82 -0.93 5.44 5.14
CA ILE A 82 -2.01 5.23 4.16
C ILE A 82 -3.32 5.88 4.63
N LEU A 83 -3.67 5.68 5.90
CA LEU A 83 -4.89 6.26 6.49
C LEU A 83 -4.90 7.79 6.41
N VAL A 84 -3.79 8.45 6.76
CA VAL A 84 -3.66 9.92 6.66
C VAL A 84 -3.94 10.39 5.24
N GLY A 85 -3.35 9.72 4.23
CA GLY A 85 -3.56 10.04 2.83
C GLY A 85 -5.04 9.93 2.43
N HIS A 86 -5.67 8.79 2.71
CA HIS A 86 -7.07 8.57 2.35
C HIS A 86 -8.04 9.49 3.10
N LEU A 87 -7.82 9.77 4.38
CA LEU A 87 -8.65 10.75 5.10
C LEU A 87 -8.57 12.15 4.49
N GLN A 88 -7.35 12.59 4.13
CA GLN A 88 -7.12 13.91 3.54
C GLN A 88 -7.77 14.02 2.15
N GLU A 89 -7.66 12.99 1.31
CA GLU A 89 -8.21 13.04 -0.05
C GLU A 89 -9.74 13.05 -0.09
N THR A 90 -10.44 12.55 0.94
CA THR A 90 -11.91 12.64 1.02
C THR A 90 -12.40 14.09 0.99
N GLY A 91 -11.56 15.06 1.34
CA GLY A 91 -11.90 16.47 1.46
C GLY A 91 -12.85 16.83 2.61
N ARG A 92 -13.20 15.87 3.48
CA ARG A 92 -14.13 16.03 4.60
C ARG A 92 -13.43 16.41 5.90
N PHE A 93 -12.13 16.15 5.97
CA PHE A 93 -11.33 16.34 7.16
C PHE A 93 -10.15 17.27 6.92
N ASN A 94 -9.76 18.03 7.95
CA ASN A 94 -8.46 18.64 8.09
C ASN A 94 -7.64 17.73 9.00
N VAL A 95 -6.79 16.90 8.41
CA VAL A 95 -5.96 15.96 9.17
C VAL A 95 -4.79 16.71 9.79
N LEU A 96 -4.72 16.74 11.13
CA LEU A 96 -3.70 17.44 11.87
C LEU A 96 -2.46 16.55 12.05
N GLU A 97 -1.34 17.05 11.57
CA GLU A 97 -0.03 16.42 11.75
C GLU A 97 0.39 16.47 13.22
N ARG A 98 0.80 15.33 13.78
CA ARG A 98 1.22 15.21 15.17
C ARG A 98 2.57 14.50 15.34
N GLU A 99 3.11 13.91 14.29
CA GLU A 99 4.36 13.16 14.37
C GLU A 99 5.58 14.09 14.28
N ASN A 100 5.51 15.11 13.41
CA ASN A 100 6.63 16.01 13.13
C ASN A 100 6.46 17.40 13.82
N MET A 101 5.85 17.40 15.01
CA MET A 101 5.58 18.67 15.71
C MET A 101 6.84 19.44 16.09
N GLU A 102 7.93 18.75 16.45
CA GLU A 102 9.18 19.37 16.83
C GLU A 102 9.86 20.01 15.62
N GLU A 103 9.88 19.33 14.47
CA GLU A 103 10.41 19.86 13.22
C GLU A 103 9.62 21.08 12.77
N ASN A 104 8.30 21.00 12.81
CA ASN A 104 7.42 22.12 12.47
C ASN A 104 7.62 23.33 13.41
N ALA A 105 7.82 23.09 14.70
CA ALA A 105 8.13 24.14 15.66
C ALA A 105 9.49 24.80 15.38
N ARG A 106 10.49 24.01 14.98
CA ARG A 106 11.81 24.51 14.58
C ARG A 106 11.72 25.40 13.35
N GLU A 107 11.00 24.95 12.32
CA GLU A 107 10.80 25.72 11.09
C GLU A 107 10.01 27.03 11.34
N ALA A 108 8.98 26.98 12.18
CA ALA A 108 8.25 28.17 12.57
C ALA A 108 9.17 29.20 13.25
N LYS A 109 10.05 28.75 14.14
CA LYS A 109 11.04 29.62 14.81
C LYS A 109 12.03 30.20 13.82
N LEU A 110 12.55 29.44 12.87
CA LEU A 110 13.46 29.88 11.83
C LEU A 110 12.80 30.96 10.92
N SER A 111 11.51 30.82 10.65
CA SER A 111 10.74 31.81 9.88
C SER A 111 10.32 33.05 10.67
N GLY A 112 10.75 33.17 11.92
CA GLY A 112 10.41 34.28 12.81
C GLY A 112 8.94 34.31 13.24
N LYS A 113 8.23 33.20 13.14
CA LYS A 113 6.82 33.07 13.51
C LYS A 113 6.65 32.12 14.70
N GLN A 114 5.61 32.38 15.49
CA GLN A 114 5.22 31.47 16.54
C GLN A 114 4.22 30.43 15.99
N GLN A 115 4.44 29.14 16.26
CA GLN A 115 3.52 28.10 15.86
C GLN A 115 2.22 28.21 16.65
N THR A 116 1.08 28.19 15.95
CA THR A 116 -0.25 28.12 16.54
C THR A 116 -0.84 26.76 16.23
N LEU A 117 -0.98 25.92 17.25
CA LEU A 117 -1.51 24.56 17.10
C LEU A 117 -3.04 24.56 17.17
N GLN A 118 -3.67 23.96 16.16
CA GLN A 118 -5.09 23.68 16.16
C GLN A 118 -5.36 22.40 16.95
N GLY A 119 -6.36 22.40 17.82
CA GLY A 119 -6.88 21.18 18.46
C GLY A 119 -7.78 20.37 17.54
N ALA A 120 -7.91 19.10 17.81
CA ALA A 120 -8.89 18.21 17.18
C ALA A 120 -9.97 17.84 18.19
N ASP A 121 -11.23 17.77 17.75
CA ASP A 121 -12.33 17.28 18.58
C ASP A 121 -12.34 15.75 18.65
N PHE A 122 -11.82 15.10 17.62
CA PHE A 122 -11.77 13.64 17.51
C PHE A 122 -10.40 13.16 17.06
N THR A 123 -10.03 12.00 17.59
CA THR A 123 -8.87 11.23 17.14
C THR A 123 -9.36 9.97 16.45
N ILE A 124 -8.80 9.67 15.26
CA ILE A 124 -9.03 8.39 14.60
C ILE A 124 -7.88 7.47 14.95
N THR A 125 -8.19 6.35 15.59
CA THR A 125 -7.26 5.25 15.86
C THR A 125 -7.59 4.06 14.97
N GLY A 126 -6.66 3.15 14.76
CA GLY A 126 -6.91 1.99 13.92
C GLY A 126 -6.12 0.77 14.33
N ASP A 127 -6.64 -0.38 13.92
CA ASP A 127 -5.99 -1.67 14.08
C ASP A 127 -6.04 -2.46 12.78
N VAL A 128 -4.91 -3.07 12.40
CA VAL A 128 -4.90 -4.18 11.45
C VAL A 128 -5.31 -5.43 12.21
N VAL A 129 -6.57 -5.82 12.10
CA VAL A 129 -7.15 -6.93 12.86
C VAL A 129 -6.75 -8.28 12.27
N GLU A 130 -6.80 -8.37 10.94
CA GLU A 130 -6.41 -9.55 10.20
C GLU A 130 -5.47 -9.15 9.07
N PHE A 131 -4.43 -9.94 8.88
CA PHE A 131 -3.51 -9.79 7.77
C PHE A 131 -2.88 -11.15 7.49
N GLY A 132 -2.82 -11.53 6.21
CA GLY A 132 -2.26 -12.80 5.85
C GLY A 132 -2.00 -12.96 4.36
N ARG A 133 -1.28 -14.05 4.04
CA ARG A 133 -1.04 -14.51 2.68
C ARG A 133 -1.35 -15.98 2.58
N LYS A 134 -1.89 -16.38 1.45
CA LYS A 134 -2.16 -17.76 1.10
C LYS A 134 -1.61 -18.05 -0.28
N GLU A 135 -0.84 -19.12 -0.38
CA GLU A 135 -0.41 -19.66 -1.65
C GLU A 135 -1.18 -20.96 -1.89
N THR A 136 -1.79 -21.07 -3.06
CA THR A 136 -2.44 -22.28 -3.51
C THR A 136 -1.88 -22.67 -4.86
N GLY A 137 -1.50 -23.93 -5.01
CA GLY A 137 -1.07 -24.52 -6.27
C GLY A 137 -2.06 -25.59 -6.69
N ASP A 138 -2.33 -25.71 -7.98
CA ASP A 138 -3.03 -26.82 -8.59
C ASP A 138 -2.15 -27.43 -9.69
N ALA A 139 -1.94 -28.73 -9.61
CA ALA A 139 -1.30 -29.50 -10.64
C ALA A 139 -2.39 -30.20 -11.47
N GLN A 140 -2.52 -29.86 -12.76
CA GLN A 140 -3.49 -30.50 -13.64
C GLN A 140 -2.86 -31.73 -14.30
N LEU A 141 -3.56 -32.86 -14.26
CA LEU A 141 -3.10 -34.13 -14.82
C LEU A 141 -1.68 -34.52 -14.37
N PHE A 142 -1.46 -34.56 -13.05
CA PHE A 142 -0.15 -34.90 -12.45
C PHE A 142 1.00 -34.00 -12.91
N GLY A 143 0.71 -32.71 -13.24
CA GLY A 143 1.70 -31.76 -13.69
C GLY A 143 1.99 -31.75 -15.21
N ILE A 144 1.40 -32.67 -15.98
CA ILE A 144 1.65 -32.80 -17.41
C ILE A 144 1.09 -31.62 -18.21
N LEU A 145 -0.02 -31.02 -17.77
CA LEU A 145 -0.65 -29.86 -18.41
C LEU A 145 -0.28 -28.50 -17.76
N GLY A 146 0.68 -28.51 -16.83
CA GLY A 146 1.18 -27.33 -16.15
C GLY A 146 0.73 -27.22 -14.69
N GLU A 147 1.48 -26.41 -13.94
CA GLU A 147 1.21 -26.05 -12.55
C GLU A 147 0.74 -24.61 -12.49
N GLY A 148 -0.36 -24.36 -11.80
CA GLY A 148 -0.85 -23.03 -11.47
C GLY A 148 -0.45 -22.66 -10.05
N LYS A 149 0.12 -21.46 -9.86
CA LYS A 149 0.35 -20.87 -8.52
C LYS A 149 -0.51 -19.63 -8.38
N LYS A 150 -1.31 -19.59 -7.33
CA LYS A 150 -2.12 -18.43 -6.96
C LYS A 150 -1.64 -17.92 -5.60
N GLN A 151 -1.22 -16.68 -5.56
CA GLN A 151 -0.94 -15.96 -4.31
C GLN A 151 -2.11 -15.04 -4.01
N ALA A 152 -2.65 -15.12 -2.82
CA ALA A 152 -3.67 -14.19 -2.33
C ALA A 152 -3.19 -13.56 -1.03
N ALA A 153 -3.32 -12.25 -0.94
CA ALA A 153 -3.14 -11.50 0.30
C ALA A 153 -4.49 -10.96 0.73
N TYR A 154 -4.76 -10.95 2.03
CA TYR A 154 -5.96 -10.37 2.61
C TYR A 154 -5.62 -9.49 3.80
N SER A 155 -6.42 -8.48 4.04
CA SER A 155 -6.33 -7.60 5.20
C SER A 155 -7.72 -7.18 5.67
N LYS A 156 -7.85 -6.98 6.98
CA LYS A 156 -9.01 -6.36 7.60
C LYS A 156 -8.53 -5.32 8.60
N VAL A 157 -9.10 -4.14 8.48
CA VAL A 157 -8.76 -2.97 9.26
C VAL A 157 -10.00 -2.47 9.98
N THR A 158 -9.84 -2.02 11.22
CA THR A 158 -10.89 -1.34 11.97
C THR A 158 -10.39 0.04 12.39
N LEU A 159 -11.21 1.06 12.16
CA LEU A 159 -11.00 2.44 12.56
C LEU A 159 -11.97 2.80 13.68
N ASN A 160 -11.50 3.52 14.68
CA ASN A 160 -12.31 4.01 15.78
C ASN A 160 -12.23 5.55 15.84
N VAL A 161 -13.37 6.20 15.86
CA VAL A 161 -13.50 7.65 16.09
C VAL A 161 -13.66 7.88 17.59
N VAL A 162 -12.69 8.51 18.20
CA VAL A 162 -12.61 8.72 19.64
C VAL A 162 -12.77 10.21 19.95
N ASN A 163 -13.72 10.55 20.79
CA ASN A 163 -13.87 11.92 21.31
C ASN A 163 -12.69 12.25 22.23
N VAL A 164 -11.97 13.34 21.94
CA VAL A 164 -10.74 13.70 22.63
C VAL A 164 -10.98 14.07 24.10
N LEU A 165 -12.13 14.67 24.42
CA LEU A 165 -12.46 15.15 25.77
C LEU A 165 -12.95 14.02 26.67
N THR A 166 -13.74 13.08 26.13
CA THR A 166 -14.39 12.03 26.92
C THR A 166 -13.71 10.67 26.79
N SER A 167 -12.80 10.51 25.81
CA SER A 167 -12.21 9.23 25.42
C SER A 167 -13.25 8.18 24.98
N GLN A 168 -14.45 8.61 24.66
CA GLN A 168 -15.51 7.72 24.17
C GLN A 168 -15.28 7.40 22.70
N VAL A 169 -15.38 6.11 22.34
CA VAL A 169 -15.50 5.69 20.95
C VAL A 169 -16.92 5.99 20.48
N VAL A 170 -17.07 6.96 19.60
CA VAL A 170 -18.38 7.42 19.12
C VAL A 170 -18.81 6.70 17.85
N TYR A 171 -17.86 6.14 17.11
CA TYR A 171 -18.13 5.37 15.90
C TYR A 171 -16.97 4.44 15.57
N SER A 172 -17.28 3.33 14.93
CA SER A 172 -16.28 2.41 14.42
C SER A 172 -16.63 2.00 12.97
N ALA A 173 -15.65 2.00 12.10
CA ALA A 173 -15.76 1.54 10.72
C ALA A 173 -14.73 0.46 10.46
N SER A 174 -15.09 -0.53 9.66
CA SER A 174 -14.15 -1.57 9.24
C SER A 174 -14.11 -1.65 7.72
N GLY A 175 -12.96 -2.04 7.20
CA GLY A 175 -12.79 -2.35 5.79
C GLY A 175 -11.97 -3.62 5.64
N ALA A 176 -12.20 -4.35 4.56
CA ALA A 176 -11.48 -5.56 4.24
C ALA A 176 -11.11 -5.58 2.76
N GLY A 177 -9.96 -6.18 2.45
CA GLY A 177 -9.49 -6.32 1.08
C GLY A 177 -8.85 -7.67 0.84
N GLU A 178 -8.98 -8.16 -0.36
CA GLU A 178 -8.24 -9.32 -0.87
C GLU A 178 -7.66 -8.97 -2.24
N TYR A 179 -6.40 -9.30 -2.41
CA TYR A 179 -5.71 -9.14 -3.68
C TYR A 179 -5.10 -10.46 -4.09
N ALA A 180 -5.48 -10.97 -5.26
CA ALA A 180 -5.01 -12.25 -5.77
C ALA A 180 -4.18 -12.07 -7.03
N LEU A 181 -3.01 -12.70 -7.06
CA LEU A 181 -2.15 -12.82 -8.23
C LEU A 181 -2.10 -14.28 -8.66
N SER A 182 -2.40 -14.56 -9.91
CA SER A 182 -2.31 -15.91 -10.47
C SER A 182 -1.30 -15.96 -11.59
N ASN A 183 -0.33 -16.88 -11.49
CA ASN A 183 0.61 -17.20 -12.55
C ASN A 183 0.34 -18.61 -13.02
N ARG A 184 0.35 -18.82 -14.33
CA ARG A 184 0.20 -20.15 -14.94
C ARG A 184 1.45 -20.50 -15.71
N GLU A 185 2.02 -21.64 -15.37
CA GLU A 185 3.11 -22.26 -16.10
C GLU A 185 2.54 -23.33 -17.03
N VAL A 186 2.87 -23.27 -18.33
CA VAL A 186 2.37 -24.23 -19.31
C VAL A 186 3.58 -24.94 -19.93
N LEU A 187 3.62 -26.27 -19.80
CA LEU A 187 4.65 -27.14 -20.39
C LEU A 187 6.10 -26.76 -20.02
N GLY A 188 6.36 -26.37 -18.76
CA GLY A 188 7.70 -26.00 -18.31
C GLY A 188 8.26 -24.71 -18.89
N PHE A 189 7.49 -23.99 -19.68
CA PHE A 189 7.78 -22.65 -20.18
C PHE A 189 6.90 -21.65 -19.44
N GLY A 190 7.35 -21.19 -18.29
CA GLY A 190 6.66 -20.19 -17.50
C GLY A 190 7.64 -19.42 -16.66
N GLY A 191 7.32 -18.17 -16.43
CA GLY A 191 8.11 -17.34 -15.53
C GLY A 191 8.08 -17.91 -14.10
N THR A 192 9.20 -17.89 -13.43
CA THR A 192 9.27 -18.19 -12.00
C THR A 192 8.28 -17.28 -11.27
N ALA A 193 7.32 -17.87 -10.55
CA ALA A 193 6.45 -17.12 -9.66
C ALA A 193 7.32 -16.49 -8.58
N SER A 194 7.76 -15.24 -8.81
CA SER A 194 8.48 -14.49 -7.81
C SER A 194 7.48 -14.00 -6.76
N TYR A 195 7.93 -14.01 -5.51
CA TYR A 195 7.19 -13.44 -4.40
C TYR A 195 6.97 -11.95 -4.64
N ASP A 196 5.73 -11.53 -4.90
CA ASP A 196 5.41 -10.12 -5.06
C ASP A 196 5.32 -9.46 -3.67
N SER A 197 6.39 -8.78 -3.28
CA SER A 197 6.47 -8.05 -2.01
C SER A 197 5.48 -6.88 -1.94
N THR A 198 4.97 -6.41 -3.09
CA THR A 198 4.04 -5.28 -3.16
C THR A 198 2.60 -5.65 -2.80
N LEU A 199 2.24 -6.96 -2.85
CA LEU A 199 0.89 -7.42 -2.50
C LEU A 199 0.45 -6.98 -1.10
N ASN A 200 1.37 -6.95 -0.14
CA ASN A 200 1.08 -6.54 1.23
C ASN A 200 0.61 -5.08 1.29
N GLY A 201 1.32 -4.20 0.58
CA GLY A 201 0.94 -2.79 0.51
C GLY A 201 -0.41 -2.59 -0.18
N LYS A 202 -0.64 -3.28 -1.30
CA LYS A 202 -1.88 -3.19 -2.08
C LYS A 202 -3.10 -3.63 -1.28
N VAL A 203 -3.03 -4.77 -0.58
CA VAL A 203 -4.16 -5.28 0.19
C VAL A 203 -4.44 -4.44 1.44
N LEU A 204 -3.39 -3.89 2.06
CA LEU A 204 -3.53 -2.99 3.19
C LEU A 204 -4.18 -1.68 2.77
N ASP A 205 -3.74 -1.11 1.65
CA ASP A 205 -4.34 0.08 1.05
C ASP A 205 -5.82 -0.11 0.74
N LEU A 206 -6.18 -1.21 0.08
CA LEU A 206 -7.57 -1.56 -0.23
C LEU A 206 -8.44 -1.63 1.04
N ALA A 207 -7.97 -2.30 2.09
CA ALA A 207 -8.72 -2.45 3.34
C ALA A 207 -8.89 -1.11 4.07
N ILE A 208 -7.86 -0.25 4.07
CA ILE A 208 -7.94 1.08 4.71
C ILE A 208 -8.86 2.00 3.92
N ARG A 209 -8.76 1.99 2.60
CA ARG A 209 -9.65 2.76 1.71
C ARG A 209 -11.12 2.43 1.94
N GLU A 210 -11.47 1.15 1.99
CA GLU A 210 -12.82 0.69 2.31
C GLU A 210 -13.26 1.13 3.71
N ALA A 211 -12.37 1.04 4.72
CA ALA A 211 -12.67 1.50 6.06
C ALA A 211 -12.91 3.02 6.13
N VAL A 212 -12.17 3.82 5.35
CA VAL A 212 -12.36 5.27 5.25
C VAL A 212 -13.67 5.61 4.53
N ASP A 213 -14.01 4.91 3.45
CA ASP A 213 -15.28 5.10 2.75
C ASP A 213 -16.47 4.78 3.67
N ASN A 214 -16.40 3.70 4.45
CA ASN A 214 -17.42 3.33 5.43
C ASN A 214 -17.50 4.36 6.57
N LEU A 215 -16.37 4.92 7.01
CA LEU A 215 -16.34 6.00 8.01
C LEU A 215 -17.00 7.27 7.50
N VAL A 216 -16.72 7.67 6.26
CA VAL A 216 -17.35 8.82 5.61
C VAL A 216 -18.83 8.58 5.40
N GLN A 217 -19.24 7.41 4.93
CA GLN A 217 -20.65 7.05 4.77
C GLN A 217 -21.40 7.12 6.11
N GLY A 218 -20.77 6.64 7.21
CA GLY A 218 -21.35 6.78 8.56
C GLY A 218 -21.55 8.23 8.98
N MET A 219 -20.66 9.13 8.60
CA MET A 219 -20.79 10.56 8.84
C MET A 219 -21.92 11.17 7.98
N GLU A 220 -21.99 10.83 6.71
CA GLU A 220 -22.95 11.40 5.76
C GLU A 220 -24.39 10.93 6.05
N ASN A 221 -24.57 9.71 6.52
CA ASN A 221 -25.89 9.19 6.93
C ASN A 221 -26.29 9.54 8.36
N GLY A 222 -25.45 10.31 9.09
CA GLY A 222 -25.74 10.80 10.44
C GLY A 222 -25.51 9.78 11.55
N SER A 223 -24.88 8.62 11.28
CA SER A 223 -24.54 7.64 12.34
C SER A 223 -23.53 8.20 13.33
N TRP A 224 -22.73 9.16 12.94
CA TRP A 224 -21.87 9.97 13.80
C TRP A 224 -21.69 11.37 13.23
N SER A 225 -21.37 12.34 14.08
CA SER A 225 -21.13 13.71 13.65
C SER A 225 -19.79 14.20 14.20
N PRO A 226 -18.90 14.75 13.35
CA PRO A 226 -17.65 15.35 13.80
C PRO A 226 -17.83 16.70 14.49
N ARG A 227 -19.06 17.21 14.59
CA ARG A 227 -19.36 18.38 15.42
C ARG A 227 -19.59 17.90 16.86
N ALA A 228 -18.69 18.29 17.76
CA ALA A 228 -18.95 18.11 19.19
C ALA A 228 -20.32 18.76 19.51
N SER A 229 -21.22 18.01 20.12
CA SER A 229 -22.40 18.61 20.75
C SER A 229 -21.92 19.60 21.78
N ARG A 230 -22.10 20.88 21.52
CA ARG A 230 -21.83 21.95 22.49
C ARG A 230 -22.73 21.82 23.70
#